data_7592196b6ced5a3f9c4c3f7c8ae8ba42
#
_entry.id   7592196b6ced5a3f9c4c3f7c8ae8ba42
#
_cell.length_a   1.000
_cell.length_b   1.000
_cell.length_c   1.000
_cell.angle_alpha   90.00
_cell.angle_beta   90.00
_cell.angle_gamma   90.00
#
_symmetry.space_group_name_H-M   'P 1'
#
loop_
_entity.id
_entity.type
_entity.pdbx_description
1 polymer ?
#
loop_
_entity_poly.entity_id
_entity_poly.type
_entity_poly.pdbx_seq_one_letter_code
_entity_poly.pdbx_strand_id
1 'polypeptide(L)'
;DGNLGWLVTIGTGGNAFAALFTEEVTKKIYGSADAVIAGSGYPTGKAIEQEDGYFVTGEWKYCSGSTYATTFTMNCFIERDGGVTSEMISCAVPAAYVEINEDWDAMGMKATASHTIRVQNVFVPKEYTFQLGKPKNNYMNVVATFPFTPFSETSFLSVCLGLTESYLDEATKVAQKKFAVHKSERHQQLKKDIDGQRARFLEVEQRFSNQLEGLWNEHVAGELSEEALMQFSQMSTESAAACLEMCHTIFR
;
A
#
# COMPACT_ATOMS: atom_id res chain seq x y z
N ASP A 1 11.23 10.45 5.20
CA ASP A 1 11.82 9.11 5.03
C ASP A 1 10.79 8.15 4.45
N GLY A 2 11.09 7.58 3.27
CA GLY A 2 10.17 6.69 2.53
C GLY A 2 9.86 5.38 3.25
N ASN A 3 10.80 4.83 4.02
CA ASN A 3 10.54 3.61 4.80
C ASN A 3 9.48 3.86 5.86
N LEU A 4 9.65 4.95 6.62
CA LEU A 4 8.69 5.31 7.65
C LEU A 4 7.32 5.64 7.04
N GLY A 5 7.29 6.46 5.99
CA GLY A 5 6.04 6.80 5.29
C GLY A 5 5.31 5.55 4.81
N TRP A 6 6.03 4.61 4.20
CA TRP A 6 5.45 3.34 3.75
C TRP A 6 4.91 2.48 4.88
N LEU A 7 5.67 2.31 5.98
CA LEU A 7 5.24 1.51 7.12
C LEU A 7 4.02 2.11 7.83
N VAL A 8 3.95 3.44 7.96
CA VAL A 8 2.75 4.13 8.48
C VAL A 8 1.55 3.89 7.57
N THR A 9 1.75 3.99 6.25
CA THR A 9 0.70 3.75 5.25
C THR A 9 0.17 2.32 5.32
N ILE A 10 1.04 1.31 5.38
CA ILE A 10 0.64 -0.10 5.48
C ILE A 10 -0.06 -0.36 6.82
N GLY A 11 0.50 0.12 7.94
CA GLY A 11 -0.08 -0.08 9.27
C GLY A 11 -1.46 0.56 9.43
N THR A 12 -1.64 1.78 8.93
CA THR A 12 -2.96 2.45 8.92
C THR A 12 -3.92 1.84 7.91
N GLY A 13 -3.41 1.41 6.75
CA GLY A 13 -4.18 0.73 5.71
C GLY A 13 -4.79 -0.58 6.18
N GLY A 14 -4.08 -1.32 7.03
CA GLY A 14 -4.60 -2.55 7.65
C GLY A 14 -5.86 -2.34 8.48
N ASN A 15 -6.07 -1.14 9.02
CA ASN A 15 -7.28 -0.81 9.78
C ASN A 15 -8.55 -0.75 8.91
N ALA A 16 -8.41 -0.55 7.59
CA ALA A 16 -9.55 -0.59 6.66
C ALA A 16 -10.26 -1.95 6.66
N PHE A 17 -9.56 -3.02 7.06
CA PHE A 17 -10.12 -4.37 7.13
C PHE A 17 -10.90 -4.64 8.43
N ALA A 18 -10.82 -3.78 9.44
CA ALA A 18 -11.48 -3.98 10.74
C ALA A 18 -13.00 -4.19 10.61
N ALA A 19 -13.65 -3.52 9.67
CA ALA A 19 -15.08 -3.67 9.40
C ALA A 19 -15.44 -5.01 8.71
N LEU A 20 -14.47 -5.72 8.15
CA LEU A 20 -14.68 -6.93 7.35
C LEU A 20 -14.69 -8.23 8.19
N PHE A 21 -14.38 -8.14 9.48
CA PHE A 21 -14.46 -9.23 10.44
C PHE A 21 -15.67 -9.06 11.36
N THR A 22 -16.04 -10.11 12.10
CA THR A 22 -16.99 -9.97 13.22
C THR A 22 -16.40 -9.06 14.30
N GLU A 23 -17.24 -8.44 15.12
CA GLU A 23 -16.79 -7.55 16.20
C GLU A 23 -15.81 -8.25 17.16
N GLU A 24 -16.05 -9.53 17.45
CA GLU A 24 -15.19 -10.33 18.31
C GLU A 24 -13.80 -10.53 17.70
N VAL A 25 -13.74 -10.92 16.42
CA VAL A 25 -12.45 -11.10 15.70
C VAL A 25 -11.72 -9.77 15.54
N THR A 26 -12.46 -8.69 15.24
CA THR A 26 -11.87 -7.35 15.17
C THR A 26 -11.20 -6.97 16.49
N LYS A 27 -11.85 -7.20 17.61
CA LYS A 27 -11.25 -6.94 18.94
C LYS A 27 -10.01 -7.80 19.20
N LYS A 28 -9.99 -9.06 18.74
CA LYS A 28 -8.81 -9.94 18.87
C LYS A 28 -7.63 -9.47 18.03
N ILE A 29 -7.88 -9.01 16.78
CA ILE A 29 -6.83 -8.59 15.84
C ILE A 29 -6.32 -7.18 16.18
N TYR A 30 -7.19 -6.24 16.50
CA TYR A 30 -6.88 -4.80 16.61
C TYR A 30 -6.92 -4.27 18.04
N GLY A 31 -7.33 -5.06 19.02
CA GLY A 31 -7.55 -4.60 20.40
C GLY A 31 -6.28 -4.34 21.22
N SER A 32 -5.12 -4.76 20.77
CA SER A 32 -3.83 -4.46 21.42
C SER A 32 -3.24 -3.16 20.88
N ALA A 33 -2.58 -2.37 21.73
CA ALA A 33 -1.80 -1.21 21.32
C ALA A 33 -0.61 -1.59 20.39
N ASP A 34 -0.14 -2.84 20.48
CA ASP A 34 0.94 -3.36 19.66
C ASP A 34 0.45 -4.07 18.38
N ALA A 35 -0.85 -3.97 18.08
CA ALA A 35 -1.41 -4.62 16.88
C ALA A 35 -0.83 -3.99 15.61
N VAL A 36 -0.16 -4.81 14.81
CA VAL A 36 0.38 -4.43 13.50
C VAL A 36 -0.09 -5.45 12.47
N ILE A 37 -0.74 -4.96 11.43
CA ILE A 37 -1.22 -5.77 10.31
C ILE A 37 -0.26 -5.60 9.14
N ALA A 38 0.26 -6.70 8.63
CA ALA A 38 0.98 -6.75 7.37
C ALA A 38 0.28 -7.72 6.41
N GLY A 39 0.67 -7.73 5.16
CA GLY A 39 0.10 -8.67 4.20
C GLY A 39 0.52 -8.41 2.77
N SER A 40 -0.03 -9.21 1.87
CA SER A 40 0.15 -9.07 0.44
C SER A 40 -1.18 -9.21 -0.28
N GLY A 41 -1.44 -8.31 -1.22
CA GLY A 41 -2.66 -8.33 -2.03
C GLY A 41 -2.64 -9.38 -3.15
N TYR A 42 -1.50 -10.01 -3.43
CA TYR A 42 -1.40 -10.95 -4.55
C TYR A 42 -1.97 -12.32 -4.17
N PRO A 43 -2.88 -12.90 -4.96
CA PRO A 43 -3.54 -14.17 -4.63
C PRO A 43 -2.68 -15.37 -5.05
N THR A 44 -1.57 -15.60 -4.35
CA THR A 44 -0.65 -16.71 -4.63
C THR A 44 -0.92 -17.96 -3.80
N GLY A 45 -1.72 -17.85 -2.76
CA GLY A 45 -2.06 -18.96 -1.88
C GLY A 45 -3.25 -19.79 -2.35
N LYS A 46 -3.40 -20.95 -1.73
CA LYS A 46 -4.55 -21.86 -1.85
C LYS A 46 -5.24 -21.99 -0.50
N ALA A 47 -6.56 -22.00 -0.52
CA ALA A 47 -7.42 -22.21 0.64
C ALA A 47 -8.34 -23.41 0.37
N ILE A 48 -7.99 -24.58 0.92
CA ILE A 48 -8.80 -25.81 0.78
C ILE A 48 -10.00 -25.68 1.70
N GLU A 49 -11.21 -25.64 1.12
CA GLU A 49 -12.44 -25.43 1.87
C GLU A 49 -12.74 -26.62 2.80
N GLN A 50 -13.16 -26.30 4.01
CA GLN A 50 -13.65 -27.21 5.02
C GLN A 50 -14.99 -26.70 5.59
N GLU A 51 -15.69 -27.52 6.35
CA GLU A 51 -16.99 -27.17 6.93
C GLU A 51 -16.91 -25.84 7.75
N ASP A 52 -15.87 -25.68 8.60
CA ASP A 52 -15.74 -24.55 9.53
C ASP A 52 -14.62 -23.56 9.16
N GLY A 53 -13.95 -23.73 8.02
CA GLY A 53 -12.80 -22.88 7.65
C GLY A 53 -12.08 -23.34 6.40
N TYR A 54 -10.80 -23.05 6.38
CA TYR A 54 -9.93 -23.34 5.26
C TYR A 54 -8.57 -23.83 5.74
N PHE A 55 -7.99 -24.84 5.08
CA PHE A 55 -6.55 -25.09 5.21
C PHE A 55 -5.80 -24.23 4.19
N VAL A 56 -4.98 -23.32 4.70
CA VAL A 56 -4.25 -22.32 3.90
C VAL A 56 -2.81 -22.75 3.70
N THR A 57 -2.36 -22.69 2.45
CA THR A 57 -0.96 -22.92 2.06
C THR A 57 -0.55 -21.94 0.96
N GLY A 58 0.62 -21.32 1.08
CA GLY A 58 1.16 -20.45 0.06
C GLY A 58 2.38 -19.65 0.50
N GLU A 59 2.86 -18.88 -0.45
CA GLU A 59 3.92 -17.89 -0.26
C GLU A 59 3.46 -16.55 -0.83
N TRP A 60 3.70 -15.46 -0.09
CA TRP A 60 3.33 -14.12 -0.51
C TRP A 60 4.52 -13.19 -0.36
N LYS A 61 4.90 -12.59 -1.47
CA LYS A 61 6.01 -11.62 -1.55
C LYS A 61 5.57 -10.22 -1.16
N TYR A 62 6.54 -9.39 -0.84
CA TYR A 62 6.36 -7.95 -0.58
C TYR A 62 5.47 -7.66 0.63
N CYS A 63 5.55 -8.48 1.67
CA CYS A 63 4.84 -8.26 2.92
C CYS A 63 5.55 -7.22 3.78
N SER A 64 5.38 -5.94 3.43
CA SER A 64 6.00 -4.82 4.15
C SER A 64 5.61 -4.82 5.62
N GLY A 65 6.58 -4.60 6.51
CA GLY A 65 6.37 -4.64 7.94
C GLY A 65 6.34 -6.06 8.52
N SER A 66 6.73 -7.08 7.76
CA SER A 66 6.63 -8.48 8.18
C SER A 66 7.29 -8.78 9.53
N THR A 67 8.43 -8.14 9.84
CA THR A 67 9.15 -8.34 11.10
C THR A 67 8.45 -7.73 12.33
N TYR A 68 7.46 -6.88 12.11
CA TYR A 68 6.71 -6.20 13.18
C TYR A 68 5.26 -6.67 13.28
N ALA A 69 4.78 -7.43 12.29
CA ALA A 69 3.38 -7.83 12.20
C ALA A 69 2.98 -8.78 13.33
N THR A 70 1.80 -8.54 13.89
CA THR A 70 1.13 -9.46 14.82
C THR A 70 0.12 -10.35 14.10
N THR A 71 -0.40 -9.88 12.97
CA THR A 71 -1.35 -10.60 12.10
C THR A 71 -1.01 -10.32 10.65
N PHE A 72 -1.05 -11.36 9.84
CA PHE A 72 -0.87 -11.27 8.39
C PHE A 72 -2.19 -11.45 7.65
N THR A 73 -2.45 -10.58 6.66
CA THR A 73 -3.53 -10.77 5.69
C THR A 73 -2.98 -11.27 4.37
N MET A 74 -3.68 -12.22 3.78
CA MET A 74 -3.25 -12.88 2.54
C MET A 74 -4.42 -13.32 1.68
N ASN A 75 -4.27 -13.24 0.37
CA ASN A 75 -5.29 -13.66 -0.58
C ASN A 75 -4.99 -15.06 -1.12
N CYS A 76 -6.02 -15.89 -1.19
CA CYS A 76 -5.95 -17.26 -1.64
C CYS A 76 -7.04 -17.55 -2.67
N PHE A 77 -6.75 -18.40 -3.64
CA PHE A 77 -7.79 -19.06 -4.42
C PHE A 77 -8.40 -20.21 -3.62
N ILE A 78 -9.73 -20.35 -3.67
CA ILE A 78 -10.44 -21.43 -3.00
C ILE A 78 -10.27 -22.73 -3.81
N GLU A 79 -9.94 -23.81 -3.11
CA GLU A 79 -9.89 -25.16 -3.67
C GLU A 79 -11.04 -25.99 -3.11
N ARG A 80 -11.86 -26.59 -4.02
CA ARG A 80 -12.97 -27.49 -3.71
C ARG A 80 -12.84 -28.74 -4.54
N ASP A 81 -13.16 -29.89 -3.96
CA ASP A 81 -13.16 -31.19 -4.65
C ASP A 81 -11.87 -31.50 -5.41
N GLY A 82 -10.72 -31.04 -4.88
CA GLY A 82 -9.39 -31.22 -5.48
C GLY A 82 -9.09 -30.28 -6.67
N GLY A 83 -9.95 -29.30 -6.96
CA GLY A 83 -9.77 -28.31 -8.01
C GLY A 83 -9.69 -26.87 -7.48
N VAL A 84 -8.77 -26.08 -8.04
CA VAL A 84 -8.66 -24.63 -7.75
C VAL A 84 -9.77 -23.91 -8.50
N THR A 85 -10.57 -23.13 -7.79
CA THR A 85 -11.64 -22.31 -8.38
C THR A 85 -11.11 -20.91 -8.76
N SER A 86 -11.93 -20.10 -9.44
CA SER A 86 -11.65 -18.68 -9.68
C SER A 86 -12.06 -17.78 -8.50
N GLU A 87 -12.62 -18.36 -7.45
CA GLU A 87 -13.06 -17.63 -6.27
C GLU A 87 -11.87 -17.33 -5.34
N MET A 88 -11.82 -16.10 -4.84
CA MET A 88 -10.80 -15.67 -3.88
C MET A 88 -11.39 -15.45 -2.50
N ILE A 89 -10.58 -15.73 -1.49
CA ILE A 89 -10.83 -15.41 -0.09
C ILE A 89 -9.59 -14.75 0.50
N SER A 90 -9.80 -13.73 1.32
CA SER A 90 -8.74 -13.15 2.13
C SER A 90 -8.75 -13.76 3.52
N CYS A 91 -7.58 -14.12 4.02
CA CYS A 91 -7.40 -14.76 5.32
C CYS A 91 -6.58 -13.87 6.23
N ALA A 92 -6.92 -13.81 7.52
CA ALA A 92 -6.09 -13.24 8.58
C ALA A 92 -5.46 -14.36 9.41
N VAL A 93 -4.13 -14.39 9.45
CA VAL A 93 -3.36 -15.44 10.13
C VAL A 93 -2.46 -14.79 11.18
N PRO A 94 -2.52 -15.22 12.46
CA PRO A 94 -1.60 -14.73 13.48
C PRO A 94 -0.14 -15.01 13.12
N ALA A 95 0.76 -14.09 13.45
CA ALA A 95 2.20 -14.20 13.12
C ALA A 95 2.86 -15.49 13.62
N ALA A 96 2.36 -16.06 14.72
CA ALA A 96 2.86 -17.33 15.27
C ALA A 96 2.75 -18.53 14.29
N TYR A 97 1.91 -18.44 13.27
CA TYR A 97 1.68 -19.49 12.25
C TYR A 97 2.29 -19.15 10.89
N VAL A 98 3.08 -18.07 10.83
CA VAL A 98 3.65 -17.56 9.57
C VAL A 98 5.16 -17.62 9.64
N GLU A 99 5.78 -18.26 8.66
CA GLU A 99 7.23 -18.25 8.45
C GLU A 99 7.60 -17.00 7.63
N ILE A 100 8.63 -16.27 8.07
CA ILE A 100 9.17 -15.10 7.37
C ILE A 100 10.49 -15.52 6.72
N ASN A 101 10.55 -15.44 5.40
CA ASN A 101 11.79 -15.61 4.65
C ASN A 101 12.46 -14.23 4.53
N GLU A 102 13.59 -14.04 5.20
CA GLU A 102 14.31 -12.75 5.20
C GLU A 102 15.04 -12.51 3.86
N ASP A 103 14.26 -12.37 2.78
CA ASP A 103 14.72 -12.26 1.38
C ASP A 103 14.60 -10.84 0.80
N TRP A 104 14.17 -9.86 1.59
CA TRP A 104 14.06 -8.48 1.12
C TRP A 104 15.43 -7.83 1.00
N ASP A 105 15.96 -7.80 -0.23
CA ASP A 105 17.21 -7.09 -0.58
C ASP A 105 16.96 -6.13 -1.76
N ALA A 106 16.72 -4.87 -1.44
CA ALA A 106 16.41 -3.82 -2.41
C ALA A 106 17.41 -2.65 -2.29
N MET A 107 17.59 -1.91 -3.37
CA MET A 107 18.44 -0.71 -3.40
C MET A 107 17.91 0.39 -2.46
N GLY A 108 16.60 0.55 -2.37
CA GLY A 108 15.91 1.48 -1.48
C GLY A 108 14.84 0.76 -0.64
N MET A 109 14.19 1.47 0.26
CA MET A 109 13.10 0.96 1.12
C MET A 109 13.51 -0.29 1.94
N LYS A 110 14.77 -0.41 2.34
CA LYS A 110 15.30 -1.60 3.04
C LYS A 110 14.64 -1.83 4.38
N ALA A 111 14.40 -0.76 5.15
CA ALA A 111 13.80 -0.86 6.48
C ALA A 111 12.29 -1.15 6.47
N THR A 112 11.66 -1.28 5.29
CA THR A 112 10.27 -1.75 5.21
C THR A 112 10.15 -3.24 5.50
N ALA A 113 11.25 -3.99 5.50
CA ALA A 113 11.26 -5.44 5.75
C ALA A 113 10.15 -6.16 4.96
N SER A 114 10.12 -5.88 3.63
CA SER A 114 9.08 -6.41 2.73
C SER A 114 9.38 -7.85 2.30
N HIS A 115 9.63 -8.69 3.31
CA HIS A 115 10.01 -10.08 3.12
C HIS A 115 8.87 -10.93 2.55
N THR A 116 9.24 -12.09 2.01
CA THR A 116 8.29 -13.14 1.65
C THR A 116 7.82 -13.84 2.93
N ILE A 117 6.53 -14.07 3.02
CA ILE A 117 5.92 -14.89 4.07
C ILE A 117 5.44 -16.22 3.51
N ARG A 118 5.48 -17.26 4.34
CA ARG A 118 5.00 -18.60 4.02
C ARG A 118 4.03 -19.09 5.09
N VAL A 119 2.95 -19.71 4.63
CA VAL A 119 2.01 -20.46 5.47
C VAL A 119 1.88 -21.87 4.89
N GLN A 120 1.97 -22.90 5.73
CA GLN A 120 1.89 -24.28 5.30
C GLN A 120 0.84 -25.06 6.09
N ASN A 121 -0.24 -25.39 5.42
CA ASN A 121 -1.34 -26.20 5.95
C ASN A 121 -1.90 -25.69 7.29
N VAL A 122 -2.10 -24.36 7.41
CA VAL A 122 -2.65 -23.73 8.61
C VAL A 122 -4.17 -23.67 8.48
N PHE A 123 -4.89 -24.16 9.50
CA PHE A 123 -6.34 -24.04 9.57
C PHE A 123 -6.74 -22.60 9.94
N VAL A 124 -7.53 -21.96 9.09
CA VAL A 124 -8.08 -20.62 9.28
C VAL A 124 -9.61 -20.72 9.40
N PRO A 125 -10.17 -20.45 10.58
CA PRO A 125 -11.64 -20.46 10.76
C PRO A 125 -12.34 -19.45 9.84
N LYS A 126 -13.56 -19.72 9.42
CA LYS A 126 -14.37 -18.83 8.55
C LYS A 126 -14.47 -17.39 9.09
N GLU A 127 -14.49 -17.22 10.40
CA GLU A 127 -14.55 -15.90 11.05
C GLU A 127 -13.29 -15.05 10.84
N TYR A 128 -12.13 -15.69 10.60
CA TYR A 128 -10.86 -15.02 10.27
C TYR A 128 -10.65 -14.84 8.76
N THR A 129 -11.69 -15.06 7.97
CA THR A 129 -11.66 -14.77 6.52
C THR A 129 -12.52 -13.55 6.20
N PHE A 130 -12.24 -12.87 5.12
CA PHE A 130 -13.00 -11.72 4.66
C PHE A 130 -13.03 -11.59 3.14
N GLN A 131 -13.95 -10.79 2.65
CA GLN A 131 -14.00 -10.33 1.25
C GLN A 131 -14.09 -8.81 1.25
N LEU A 132 -13.32 -8.16 0.40
CA LEU A 132 -13.37 -6.70 0.25
C LEU A 132 -14.81 -6.26 -0.11
N GLY A 133 -15.23 -5.16 0.50
CA GLY A 133 -16.57 -4.62 0.30
C GLY A 133 -17.71 -5.37 0.99
N LYS A 134 -17.44 -6.42 1.77
CA LYS A 134 -18.45 -7.18 2.53
C LYS A 134 -18.25 -7.03 4.04
N PRO A 135 -18.76 -5.96 4.66
CA PRO A 135 -18.61 -5.74 6.09
C PRO A 135 -19.38 -6.78 6.91
N LYS A 136 -18.85 -7.12 8.09
CA LYS A 136 -19.43 -8.08 9.03
C LYS A 136 -19.74 -7.48 10.39
N ASN A 137 -19.42 -6.20 10.61
CA ASN A 137 -19.71 -5.48 11.84
C ASN A 137 -20.16 -4.04 11.58
N ASN A 138 -20.47 -3.30 12.64
CA ASN A 138 -20.97 -1.93 12.59
C ASN A 138 -19.87 -0.86 12.70
N TYR A 139 -18.60 -1.23 12.56
CA TYR A 139 -17.49 -0.26 12.51
C TYR A 139 -17.39 0.46 11.16
N MET A 140 -18.40 0.26 10.31
CA MET A 140 -18.55 0.96 9.06
C MET A 140 -18.73 2.44 9.29
N ASN A 141 -17.80 3.22 8.73
CA ASN A 141 -17.93 4.66 8.59
C ASN A 141 -17.59 5.01 7.14
N VAL A 142 -17.72 6.27 6.78
CA VAL A 142 -17.48 6.73 5.41
C VAL A 142 -16.06 6.40 4.91
N VAL A 143 -15.07 6.32 5.80
CA VAL A 143 -13.70 5.93 5.44
C VAL A 143 -13.63 4.44 5.11
N ALA A 144 -14.26 3.58 5.90
CA ALA A 144 -14.25 2.13 5.71
C ALA A 144 -15.06 1.68 4.48
N THR A 145 -15.96 2.53 3.98
CA THR A 145 -16.72 2.28 2.75
C THR A 145 -16.04 2.79 1.49
N PHE A 146 -14.96 3.57 1.62
CA PHE A 146 -14.22 4.04 0.45
C PHE A 146 -13.62 2.86 -0.32
N PRO A 147 -13.74 2.83 -1.66
CA PRO A 147 -13.28 1.68 -2.44
C PRO A 147 -11.80 1.39 -2.25
N PHE A 148 -11.45 0.11 -2.14
CA PHE A 148 -10.08 -0.30 -1.81
C PHE A 148 -9.05 0.09 -2.88
N THR A 149 -9.42 0.06 -4.17
CA THR A 149 -8.49 0.42 -5.27
C THR A 149 -8.00 1.87 -5.15
N PRO A 150 -8.86 2.91 -5.16
CA PRO A 150 -8.39 4.29 -5.03
C PRO A 150 -7.77 4.55 -3.65
N PHE A 151 -8.18 3.85 -2.59
CA PHE A 151 -7.51 3.92 -1.29
C PHE A 151 -6.05 3.46 -1.38
N SER A 152 -5.79 2.33 -2.03
CA SER A 152 -4.42 1.83 -2.21
C SER A 152 -3.60 2.73 -3.15
N GLU A 153 -4.17 3.19 -4.26
CA GLU A 153 -3.51 4.12 -5.19
C GLU A 153 -3.14 5.44 -4.52
N THR A 154 -4.04 6.00 -3.69
CA THR A 154 -3.75 7.18 -2.85
C THR A 154 -2.56 6.92 -1.95
N SER A 155 -2.52 5.77 -1.32
CA SER A 155 -1.44 5.37 -0.40
C SER A 155 -0.10 5.28 -1.12
N PHE A 156 -0.04 4.59 -2.25
CA PHE A 156 1.18 4.48 -3.07
C PHE A 156 1.65 5.84 -3.58
N LEU A 157 0.74 6.62 -4.16
CA LEU A 157 1.11 7.90 -4.75
C LEU A 157 1.56 8.92 -3.71
N SER A 158 0.95 8.93 -2.52
CA SER A 158 1.39 9.81 -1.42
C SER A 158 2.83 9.55 -1.02
N VAL A 159 3.26 8.28 -0.98
CA VAL A 159 4.67 7.93 -0.70
C VAL A 159 5.57 8.33 -1.86
N CYS A 160 5.15 8.15 -3.11
CA CYS A 160 5.92 8.59 -4.29
C CYS A 160 6.12 10.12 -4.29
N LEU A 161 5.07 10.89 -3.99
CA LEU A 161 5.15 12.34 -3.88
C LEU A 161 6.12 12.77 -2.79
N GLY A 162 5.99 12.24 -1.57
CA GLY A 162 6.88 12.57 -0.47
C GLY A 162 8.34 12.19 -0.70
N LEU A 163 8.61 11.08 -1.40
CA LEU A 163 9.96 10.71 -1.83
C LEU A 163 10.52 11.68 -2.87
N THR A 164 9.69 12.08 -3.85
CA THR A 164 10.09 13.03 -4.90
C THR A 164 10.39 14.40 -4.32
N GLU A 165 9.54 14.90 -3.43
CA GLU A 165 9.77 16.17 -2.72
C GLU A 165 11.10 16.15 -1.95
N SER A 166 11.31 15.10 -1.14
CA SER A 166 12.55 14.91 -0.38
C SER A 166 13.78 14.85 -1.29
N TYR A 167 13.67 14.18 -2.44
CA TYR A 167 14.74 14.12 -3.44
C TYR A 167 15.05 15.49 -4.04
N LEU A 168 14.02 16.26 -4.41
CA LEU A 168 14.18 17.63 -4.95
C LEU A 168 14.83 18.57 -3.90
N ASP A 169 14.48 18.41 -2.63
CA ASP A 169 15.09 19.18 -1.54
C ASP A 169 16.59 18.86 -1.38
N GLU A 170 16.94 17.60 -1.35
CA GLU A 170 18.35 17.19 -1.26
C GLU A 170 19.16 17.60 -2.51
N ALA A 171 18.59 17.45 -3.70
CA ALA A 171 19.21 17.93 -4.94
C ALA A 171 19.45 19.44 -4.90
N THR A 172 18.49 20.20 -4.39
CA THR A 172 18.62 21.64 -4.19
C THR A 172 19.78 21.99 -3.25
N LYS A 173 19.87 21.33 -2.09
CA LYS A 173 20.96 21.53 -1.11
C LYS A 173 22.32 21.21 -1.71
N VAL A 174 22.43 20.09 -2.45
CA VAL A 174 23.67 19.70 -3.14
C VAL A 174 24.07 20.72 -4.22
N ALA A 175 23.10 21.16 -5.04
CA ALA A 175 23.33 22.17 -6.06
C ALA A 175 23.81 23.50 -5.48
N GLN A 176 23.17 23.98 -4.39
CA GLN A 176 23.56 25.21 -3.69
C GLN A 176 25.00 25.13 -3.14
N LYS A 177 25.37 24.03 -2.49
CA LYS A 177 26.74 23.81 -1.99
C LYS A 177 27.77 23.85 -3.12
N LYS A 178 27.49 23.16 -4.24
CA LYS A 178 28.37 23.13 -5.42
C LYS A 178 28.45 24.51 -6.08
N PHE A 179 27.34 25.22 -6.22
CA PHE A 179 27.29 26.55 -6.82
C PHE A 179 28.05 27.60 -6.01
N ALA A 180 28.06 27.49 -4.69
CA ALA A 180 28.84 28.38 -3.82
C ALA A 180 30.35 28.33 -4.11
N VAL A 181 30.85 27.17 -4.54
CA VAL A 181 32.27 26.93 -4.84
C VAL A 181 32.61 27.11 -6.33
N HIS A 182 31.70 26.68 -7.20
CA HIS A 182 31.92 26.64 -8.68
C HIS A 182 30.74 27.30 -9.41
N LYS A 183 30.96 28.49 -9.97
CA LYS A 183 29.93 29.23 -10.74
C LYS A 183 30.03 28.89 -12.24
N SER A 184 30.01 27.61 -12.63
CA SER A 184 30.01 27.21 -14.01
C SER A 184 28.63 27.23 -14.66
N GLU A 185 28.56 27.29 -15.99
CA GLU A 185 27.32 27.21 -16.76
C GLU A 185 26.53 25.91 -16.44
N ARG A 186 27.27 24.80 -16.26
CA ARG A 186 26.67 23.51 -15.86
C ARG A 186 25.91 23.59 -14.53
N HIS A 187 26.43 24.32 -13.54
CA HIS A 187 25.74 24.49 -12.25
C HIS A 187 24.53 25.40 -12.37
N GLN A 188 24.58 26.42 -13.25
CA GLN A 188 23.43 27.27 -13.54
C GLN A 188 22.32 26.46 -14.23
N GLN A 189 22.69 25.59 -15.18
CA GLN A 189 21.75 24.69 -15.84
C GLN A 189 21.11 23.72 -14.86
N LEU A 190 21.90 23.05 -14.01
CA LEU A 190 21.39 22.16 -12.98
C LEU A 190 20.37 22.86 -12.06
N LYS A 191 20.64 24.11 -11.67
CA LYS A 191 19.68 24.88 -10.87
C LYS A 191 18.37 25.10 -11.63
N LYS A 192 18.43 25.48 -12.91
CA LYS A 192 17.22 25.67 -13.73
C LYS A 192 16.44 24.36 -13.89
N ASP A 193 17.15 23.23 -14.06
CA ASP A 193 16.51 21.92 -14.18
C ASP A 193 15.79 21.55 -12.88
N ILE A 194 16.41 21.75 -11.72
CA ILE A 194 15.77 21.52 -10.40
C ILE A 194 14.55 22.43 -10.21
N ASP A 195 14.68 23.72 -10.51
CA ASP A 195 13.56 24.68 -10.38
C ASP A 195 12.41 24.30 -11.32
N GLY A 196 12.70 23.84 -12.54
CA GLY A 196 11.71 23.35 -13.50
C GLY A 196 11.00 22.06 -13.02
N GLN A 197 11.76 21.09 -12.49
CA GLN A 197 11.16 19.86 -11.95
C GLN A 197 10.33 20.13 -10.68
N ARG A 198 10.73 21.11 -9.86
CA ARG A 198 9.94 21.51 -8.69
C ARG A 198 8.61 22.16 -9.09
N ALA A 199 8.60 23.00 -10.11
CA ALA A 199 7.34 23.55 -10.63
C ALA A 199 6.41 22.44 -11.12
N ARG A 200 6.95 21.46 -11.89
CA ARG A 200 6.19 20.28 -12.35
C ARG A 200 5.69 19.42 -11.19
N PHE A 201 6.49 19.26 -10.15
CA PHE A 201 6.08 18.52 -8.94
C PHE A 201 4.84 19.17 -8.28
N LEU A 202 4.84 20.49 -8.10
CA LEU A 202 3.72 21.21 -7.52
C LEU A 202 2.42 21.07 -8.35
N GLU A 203 2.54 21.04 -9.67
CA GLU A 203 1.38 20.78 -10.55
C GLU A 203 0.83 19.35 -10.36
N VAL A 204 1.72 18.34 -10.26
CA VAL A 204 1.31 16.95 -10.03
C VAL A 204 0.66 16.78 -8.66
N GLU A 205 1.25 17.35 -7.62
CA GLU A 205 0.71 17.32 -6.25
C GLU A 205 -0.66 18.00 -6.16
N GLN A 206 -0.81 19.18 -6.77
CA GLN A 206 -2.09 19.89 -6.80
C GLN A 206 -3.17 19.11 -7.56
N ARG A 207 -2.82 18.51 -8.70
CA ARG A 207 -3.72 17.65 -9.48
C ARG A 207 -4.19 16.46 -8.65
N PHE A 208 -3.27 15.79 -7.97
CA PHE A 208 -3.59 14.66 -7.08
C PHE A 208 -4.54 15.09 -5.95
N SER A 209 -4.21 16.18 -5.24
CA SER A 209 -5.02 16.69 -4.13
C SER A 209 -6.43 17.05 -4.58
N ASN A 210 -6.57 17.76 -5.70
CA ASN A 210 -7.88 18.16 -6.24
C ASN A 210 -8.72 16.95 -6.66
N GLN A 211 -8.11 15.97 -7.32
CA GLN A 211 -8.85 14.77 -7.77
C GLN A 211 -9.23 13.87 -6.60
N LEU A 212 -8.36 13.73 -5.60
CA LEU A 212 -8.68 12.96 -4.40
C LEU A 212 -9.82 13.63 -3.61
N GLU A 213 -9.80 14.94 -3.46
CA GLU A 213 -10.87 15.68 -2.80
C GLU A 213 -12.20 15.54 -3.57
N GLY A 214 -12.18 15.64 -4.89
CA GLY A 214 -13.35 15.41 -5.74
C GLY A 214 -13.92 14.01 -5.55
N LEU A 215 -13.08 12.99 -5.67
CA LEU A 215 -13.45 11.59 -5.49
C LEU A 215 -14.02 11.30 -4.09
N TRP A 216 -13.41 11.90 -3.07
CA TRP A 216 -13.90 11.79 -1.69
C TRP A 216 -15.27 12.43 -1.51
N ASN A 217 -15.49 13.62 -2.09
CA ASN A 217 -16.78 14.31 -1.99
C ASN A 217 -17.90 13.53 -2.71
N GLU A 218 -17.64 12.97 -3.90
CA GLU A 218 -18.56 12.07 -4.59
C GLU A 218 -18.88 10.82 -3.76
N HIS A 219 -17.85 10.23 -3.11
CA HIS A 219 -18.05 9.09 -2.24
C HIS A 219 -18.95 9.42 -1.04
N VAL A 220 -18.69 10.54 -0.35
CA VAL A 220 -19.50 10.99 0.80
C VAL A 220 -20.94 11.30 0.38
N ALA A 221 -21.15 11.82 -0.82
CA ALA A 221 -22.48 12.08 -1.38
C ALA A 221 -23.22 10.80 -1.84
N GLY A 222 -22.50 9.67 -1.97
CA GLY A 222 -23.04 8.43 -2.53
C GLY A 222 -23.21 8.48 -4.06
N GLU A 223 -22.47 9.36 -4.73
CA GLU A 223 -22.52 9.64 -6.17
C GLU A 223 -21.28 9.12 -6.93
N LEU A 224 -20.42 8.36 -6.26
CA LEU A 224 -19.14 7.87 -6.81
C LEU A 224 -19.38 7.01 -8.06
N SER A 225 -18.84 7.46 -9.20
CA SER A 225 -19.00 6.81 -10.49
C SER A 225 -17.78 5.93 -10.85
N GLU A 226 -18.01 4.92 -11.72
CA GLU A 226 -16.92 4.12 -12.28
C GLU A 226 -15.98 4.98 -13.15
N GLU A 227 -16.50 5.99 -13.81
CA GLU A 227 -15.70 6.92 -14.61
C GLU A 227 -14.73 7.72 -13.72
N ALA A 228 -15.20 8.26 -12.58
CA ALA A 228 -14.34 8.96 -11.62
C ALA A 228 -13.25 8.05 -11.06
N LEU A 229 -13.58 6.80 -10.75
CA LEU A 229 -12.60 5.79 -10.30
C LEU A 229 -11.53 5.53 -11.37
N MET A 230 -11.92 5.34 -12.63
CA MET A 230 -10.98 5.12 -13.74
C MET A 230 -10.09 6.34 -13.98
N GLN A 231 -10.65 7.55 -13.95
CA GLN A 231 -9.89 8.80 -14.12
C GLN A 231 -8.87 8.97 -12.99
N PHE A 232 -9.24 8.66 -11.75
CA PHE A 232 -8.33 8.71 -10.61
C PHE A 232 -7.19 7.69 -10.75
N SER A 233 -7.49 6.47 -11.16
CA SER A 233 -6.49 5.41 -11.38
C SER A 233 -5.50 5.79 -12.48
N GLN A 234 -5.98 6.34 -13.60
CA GLN A 234 -5.13 6.85 -14.67
C GLN A 234 -4.23 7.98 -14.18
N MET A 235 -4.80 8.98 -13.50
CA MET A 235 -4.06 10.10 -12.94
C MET A 235 -2.98 9.62 -11.96
N SER A 236 -3.29 8.67 -11.10
CA SER A 236 -2.35 8.09 -10.12
C SER A 236 -1.14 7.45 -10.82
N THR A 237 -1.41 6.67 -11.87
CA THR A 237 -0.36 6.02 -12.67
C THR A 237 0.52 7.05 -13.39
N GLU A 238 -0.08 8.04 -14.05
CA GLU A 238 0.64 9.12 -14.73
C GLU A 238 1.50 9.93 -13.75
N SER A 239 0.96 10.23 -12.55
CA SER A 239 1.65 11.00 -11.53
C SER A 239 2.85 10.24 -10.95
N ALA A 240 2.71 8.94 -10.70
CA ALA A 240 3.83 8.12 -10.25
C ALA A 240 4.95 8.04 -11.30
N ALA A 241 4.59 7.89 -12.58
CA ALA A 241 5.55 7.93 -13.69
C ALA A 241 6.26 9.29 -13.80
N ALA A 242 5.52 10.40 -13.63
CA ALA A 242 6.08 11.74 -13.62
C ALA A 242 7.06 11.95 -12.46
N CYS A 243 6.76 11.45 -11.26
CA CYS A 243 7.66 11.48 -10.10
C CYS A 243 9.01 10.80 -10.42
N LEU A 244 8.96 9.61 -10.98
CA LEU A 244 10.15 8.87 -11.37
C LEU A 244 10.97 9.63 -12.44
N GLU A 245 10.32 10.18 -13.45
CA GLU A 245 10.97 10.95 -14.52
C GLU A 245 11.64 12.22 -13.98
N MET A 246 11.00 12.95 -13.06
CA MET A 246 11.57 14.12 -12.39
C MET A 246 12.88 13.77 -11.68
N CYS A 247 12.88 12.68 -10.90
CA CYS A 247 14.09 12.21 -10.23
C CYS A 247 15.21 11.84 -11.23
N HIS A 248 14.87 11.10 -12.28
CA HIS A 248 15.84 10.70 -13.32
C HIS A 248 16.41 11.89 -14.08
N THR A 249 15.62 12.92 -14.35
CA THR A 249 16.08 14.12 -15.06
C THR A 249 17.18 14.86 -14.29
N ILE A 250 17.07 14.91 -12.96
CA ILE A 250 18.07 15.58 -12.11
C ILE A 250 19.28 14.70 -11.83
N PHE A 251 19.10 13.37 -11.81
CA PHE A 251 20.19 12.44 -11.52
C PHE A 251 21.23 12.35 -12.64
N ARG A 252 20.85 12.61 -13.89
CA ARG A 252 21.74 12.61 -15.08
C ARG A 252 22.59 13.87 -15.17
#